data_12bde535ebae00ccd1857c9b32106558
#
_entry.id   12bde535ebae00ccd1857c9b32106558
#
_cell.length_a   1.000
_cell.length_b   1.000
_cell.length_c   1.000
_cell.angle_alpha   90.00
_cell.angle_beta   90.00
_cell.angle_gamma   90.00
#
_symmetry.space_group_name_H-M   'P 1'
#
loop_
_entity.id
_entity.type
_entity.pdbx_description
1 polymer ?
#
loop_
_entity_poly.entity_id
_entity_poly.type
_entity_poly.pdbx_seq_one_letter_code
_entity_poly.pdbx_strand_id
1 'polypeptide(L)'
;MFLRGGLGNLSRWLGERIMPSTLPSLHREFVERVRNGVVNDRRLAALLAGGSYIHGGFDNHSDLDLVIVVEDENNTEVMASRYGFAESLGNLLAAFTGEHVGEPRLLICLYGPPLIHVDLKFVTRSGLDRLVERPAVLFARDPEEIESLLDQAAIEWPNASPDWFEQRAWIWLHYGATKLARGELFEAMGMLGFFREQVLGPMLHRRSGRPQRGVRRIETLSEPSVERLSGTVPLFEQGSVLDAYLVAVDMYLDLREDAPPLQMTKYMPEAIREYLGSSS
;
A
#
# COMPACT_ATOMS: atom_id res chain seq x y z
N MET A 1 -57.21 -3.96 -2.38
CA MET A 1 -56.75 -3.02 -3.41
C MET A 1 -55.22 -2.82 -3.25
N PHE A 2 -54.53 -3.19 -4.22
CA PHE A 2 -53.15 -3.58 -4.42
C PHE A 2 -52.08 -2.67 -3.84
N LEU A 3 -51.17 -3.29 -3.03
CA LEU A 3 -49.79 -2.84 -2.83
C LEU A 3 -48.92 -3.38 -3.99
N ARG A 4 -48.53 -2.53 -4.89
CA ARG A 4 -47.39 -2.71 -5.83
C ARG A 4 -46.55 -1.44 -5.77
N GLY A 5 -45.32 -1.57 -5.35
CA GLY A 5 -44.37 -0.46 -5.41
C GLY A 5 -43.21 -0.59 -4.42
N GLY A 6 -42.25 -1.46 -4.69
CA GLY A 6 -41.10 -1.56 -3.77
C GLY A 6 -39.84 -2.21 -4.32
N LEU A 7 -39.86 -2.78 -5.51
CA LEU A 7 -38.70 -3.52 -6.05
C LEU A 7 -37.90 -2.77 -7.14
N GLY A 8 -38.40 -1.61 -7.60
CA GLY A 8 -37.77 -0.85 -8.69
C GLY A 8 -36.72 0.18 -8.26
N ASN A 9 -36.62 0.53 -6.99
CA ASN A 9 -35.75 1.63 -6.54
C ASN A 9 -34.42 1.15 -5.93
N LEU A 10 -34.31 -0.10 -5.46
CA LEU A 10 -33.06 -0.61 -4.87
C LEU A 10 -31.98 -0.89 -5.94
N SER A 11 -32.35 -1.34 -7.13
CA SER A 11 -31.39 -1.61 -8.22
C SER A 11 -30.76 -0.33 -8.80
N ARG A 12 -31.45 0.79 -8.71
CA ARG A 12 -30.97 2.10 -9.19
C ARG A 12 -30.07 2.83 -8.18
N TRP A 13 -30.15 2.48 -6.90
CA TRP A 13 -29.39 3.09 -5.82
C TRP A 13 -27.93 2.62 -5.76
N LEU A 14 -27.63 1.42 -6.21
CA LEU A 14 -26.34 0.76 -6.07
C LEU A 14 -25.44 0.80 -7.31
N GLY A 15 -25.95 1.18 -8.48
CA GLY A 15 -25.19 1.09 -9.74
C GLY A 15 -24.47 2.35 -10.21
N GLU A 16 -25.00 3.54 -9.97
CA GLU A 16 -24.52 4.76 -10.65
C GLU A 16 -23.67 5.72 -9.78
N ARG A 17 -23.58 5.52 -8.48
CA ARG A 17 -22.90 6.46 -7.58
C ARG A 17 -21.46 6.10 -7.20
N ILE A 18 -20.98 4.91 -7.51
CA ILE A 18 -19.80 4.34 -6.88
C ILE A 18 -18.60 4.17 -7.82
N MET A 19 -18.80 4.18 -9.14
CA MET A 19 -17.66 4.05 -10.05
C MET A 19 -17.04 5.42 -10.36
N PRO A 20 -15.73 5.62 -10.08
CA PRO A 20 -15.05 6.84 -10.49
C PRO A 20 -15.21 7.06 -12.00
N SER A 21 -15.53 8.29 -12.42
CA SER A 21 -15.66 8.64 -13.84
C SER A 21 -14.37 8.42 -14.63
N THR A 22 -13.24 8.38 -13.94
CA THR A 22 -11.89 8.15 -14.49
C THR A 22 -11.52 6.67 -14.60
N LEU A 23 -12.37 5.74 -14.14
CA LEU A 23 -12.06 4.30 -14.17
C LEU A 23 -11.99 3.81 -15.63
N PRO A 24 -10.83 3.30 -16.11
CA PRO A 24 -10.69 2.78 -17.47
C PRO A 24 -11.64 1.62 -17.76
N SER A 25 -12.01 1.44 -19.04
CA SER A 25 -12.99 0.41 -19.43
C SER A 25 -12.61 -1.01 -19.00
N LEU A 26 -11.34 -1.38 -19.18
CA LEU A 26 -10.81 -2.68 -18.76
C LEU A 26 -11.02 -2.94 -17.27
N HIS A 27 -10.70 -1.94 -16.43
CA HIS A 27 -10.86 -2.05 -14.97
C HIS A 27 -12.34 -2.12 -14.59
N ARG A 28 -13.19 -1.31 -15.22
CA ARG A 28 -14.64 -1.34 -15.01
C ARG A 28 -15.24 -2.70 -15.32
N GLU A 29 -14.90 -3.28 -16.47
CA GLU A 29 -15.35 -4.60 -16.88
C GLU A 29 -14.87 -5.69 -15.91
N PHE A 30 -13.66 -5.54 -15.39
CA PHE A 30 -13.12 -6.49 -14.42
C PHE A 30 -13.85 -6.39 -13.07
N VAL A 31 -14.09 -5.19 -12.56
CA VAL A 31 -14.88 -4.95 -11.34
C VAL A 31 -16.27 -5.57 -11.46
N GLU A 32 -16.93 -5.42 -12.62
CA GLU A 32 -18.24 -6.04 -12.84
C GLU A 32 -18.17 -7.58 -12.85
N ARG A 33 -17.11 -8.18 -13.37
CA ARG A 33 -16.92 -9.64 -13.28
C ARG A 33 -16.77 -10.10 -11.84
N VAL A 34 -15.94 -9.41 -11.05
CA VAL A 34 -15.76 -9.73 -9.62
C VAL A 34 -17.09 -9.57 -8.87
N ARG A 35 -17.80 -8.46 -9.13
CA ARG A 35 -19.13 -8.21 -8.55
C ARG A 35 -20.11 -9.35 -8.85
N ASN A 36 -20.17 -9.80 -10.10
CA ASN A 36 -21.02 -10.91 -10.48
C ASN A 36 -20.60 -12.23 -9.80
N GLY A 37 -19.30 -12.49 -9.65
CA GLY A 37 -18.77 -13.62 -8.88
C GLY A 37 -19.25 -13.58 -7.43
N VAL A 38 -19.15 -12.41 -6.78
CA VAL A 38 -19.60 -12.23 -5.38
C VAL A 38 -21.13 -12.37 -5.26
N VAL A 39 -21.91 -11.82 -6.20
CA VAL A 39 -23.37 -11.93 -6.21
C VAL A 39 -23.82 -13.39 -6.29
N ASN A 40 -23.14 -14.20 -7.10
CA ASN A 40 -23.51 -15.59 -7.35
C ASN A 40 -23.01 -16.59 -6.29
N ASP A 41 -22.07 -16.20 -5.44
CA ASP A 41 -21.55 -17.04 -4.34
C ASP A 41 -22.11 -16.57 -2.99
N ARG A 42 -23.03 -17.35 -2.40
CA ARG A 42 -23.70 -17.01 -1.14
C ARG A 42 -22.78 -17.01 0.07
N ARG A 43 -21.58 -17.56 -0.04
CA ARG A 43 -20.54 -17.50 1.03
C ARG A 43 -19.90 -16.13 1.13
N LEU A 44 -20.15 -15.24 0.13
CA LEU A 44 -19.59 -13.90 0.04
C LEU A 44 -20.66 -12.85 0.36
N ALA A 45 -20.37 -11.97 1.31
CA ALA A 45 -21.29 -10.97 1.84
C ALA A 45 -21.24 -9.65 1.06
N ALA A 46 -20.04 -9.21 0.66
CA ALA A 46 -19.86 -7.92 0.00
C ALA A 46 -18.60 -7.87 -0.87
N LEU A 47 -18.56 -6.88 -1.76
CA LEU A 47 -17.40 -6.44 -2.51
C LEU A 47 -17.11 -4.98 -2.17
N LEU A 48 -15.89 -4.70 -1.72
CA LEU A 48 -15.43 -3.35 -1.41
C LEU A 48 -14.21 -3.03 -2.28
N ALA A 49 -13.87 -1.74 -2.43
CA ALA A 49 -12.68 -1.30 -3.16
C ALA A 49 -11.90 -0.26 -2.35
N GLY A 50 -10.57 -0.36 -2.40
CA GLY A 50 -9.60 0.54 -1.75
C GLY A 50 -8.71 1.29 -2.74
N GLY A 51 -7.58 1.80 -2.24
CA GLY A 51 -6.51 2.35 -3.05
C GLY A 51 -6.93 3.47 -3.99
N SER A 52 -6.54 3.38 -5.27
CA SER A 52 -6.86 4.38 -6.29
C SER A 52 -8.36 4.56 -6.51
N TYR A 53 -9.18 3.60 -6.14
CA TYR A 53 -10.63 3.69 -6.23
C TYR A 53 -11.21 4.78 -5.31
N ILE A 54 -10.61 4.97 -4.13
CA ILE A 54 -11.04 5.96 -3.13
C ILE A 54 -10.35 7.30 -3.36
N HIS A 55 -9.04 7.26 -3.68
CA HIS A 55 -8.22 8.47 -3.77
C HIS A 55 -8.30 9.15 -5.13
N GLY A 56 -8.92 8.51 -6.13
CA GLY A 56 -8.96 9.00 -7.51
C GLY A 56 -7.63 8.80 -8.24
N GLY A 57 -7.58 9.29 -9.50
CA GLY A 57 -6.37 9.20 -10.32
C GLY A 57 -6.15 7.83 -10.93
N PHE A 58 -7.23 7.07 -11.20
CA PHE A 58 -7.16 5.87 -12.02
C PHE A 58 -6.64 6.18 -13.42
N ASP A 59 -5.73 5.37 -13.88
CA ASP A 59 -5.23 5.31 -15.25
C ASP A 59 -5.11 3.85 -15.74
N ASN A 60 -4.61 3.65 -16.95
CA ASN A 60 -4.48 2.31 -17.54
C ASN A 60 -3.41 1.43 -16.87
N HIS A 61 -2.60 2.00 -15.97
CA HIS A 61 -1.53 1.33 -15.23
C HIS A 61 -1.89 1.09 -13.76
N SER A 62 -3.07 1.53 -13.34
CA SER A 62 -3.54 1.35 -11.97
C SER A 62 -3.86 -0.13 -11.71
N ASP A 63 -3.55 -0.58 -10.50
CA ASP A 63 -4.04 -1.84 -9.94
C ASP A 63 -5.48 -1.71 -9.43
N LEU A 64 -6.15 -2.83 -9.23
CA LEU A 64 -7.45 -2.92 -8.57
C LEU A 64 -7.29 -3.53 -7.18
N ASP A 65 -7.47 -2.71 -6.16
CA ASP A 65 -7.47 -3.15 -4.75
C ASP A 65 -8.91 -3.52 -4.34
N LEU A 66 -9.26 -4.80 -4.38
CA LEU A 66 -10.60 -5.29 -4.09
C LEU A 66 -10.62 -6.11 -2.80
N VAL A 67 -11.64 -5.84 -1.96
CA VAL A 67 -11.86 -6.58 -0.71
C VAL A 67 -13.16 -7.36 -0.84
N ILE A 68 -13.06 -8.67 -0.72
CA ILE A 68 -14.18 -9.62 -0.74
C ILE A 68 -14.52 -9.97 0.70
N VAL A 69 -15.69 -9.55 1.15
CA VAL A 69 -16.18 -9.88 2.49
C VAL A 69 -16.80 -11.25 2.46
N VAL A 70 -16.31 -12.14 3.32
CA VAL A 70 -16.71 -13.54 3.44
C VAL A 70 -17.60 -13.70 4.67
N GLU A 71 -18.65 -14.52 4.59
CA GLU A 71 -19.43 -14.93 5.74
C GLU A 71 -18.52 -15.68 6.73
N ASP A 72 -18.55 -15.34 8.00
CA ASP A 72 -17.59 -15.82 9.01
C ASP A 72 -17.52 -17.36 9.07
N GLU A 73 -18.66 -18.03 8.98
CA GLU A 73 -18.77 -19.50 8.98
C GLU A 73 -18.18 -20.17 7.72
N ASN A 74 -18.05 -19.42 6.61
CA ASN A 74 -17.54 -19.93 5.34
C ASN A 74 -16.06 -19.61 5.11
N ASN A 75 -15.40 -18.88 6.04
CA ASN A 75 -14.05 -18.37 5.84
C ASN A 75 -13.04 -19.46 5.47
N THR A 76 -13.03 -20.59 6.18
CA THR A 76 -12.08 -21.68 5.92
C THR A 76 -12.25 -22.26 4.51
N GLU A 77 -13.49 -22.46 4.06
CA GLU A 77 -13.80 -23.02 2.75
C GLU A 77 -13.43 -22.04 1.63
N VAL A 78 -13.81 -20.76 1.79
CA VAL A 78 -13.50 -19.70 0.80
C VAL A 78 -11.99 -19.51 0.69
N MET A 79 -11.27 -19.44 1.80
CA MET A 79 -9.81 -19.31 1.78
C MET A 79 -9.12 -20.48 1.09
N ALA A 80 -9.63 -21.71 1.24
CA ALA A 80 -9.12 -22.88 0.54
C ALA A 80 -9.41 -22.86 -0.97
N SER A 81 -10.53 -22.24 -1.37
CA SER A 81 -10.99 -22.21 -2.78
C SER A 81 -10.73 -20.87 -3.49
N ARG A 82 -10.05 -19.91 -2.87
CA ARG A 82 -9.86 -18.55 -3.41
C ARG A 82 -9.15 -18.48 -4.77
N TYR A 83 -8.25 -19.43 -5.05
CA TYR A 83 -7.61 -19.55 -6.37
C TYR A 83 -8.63 -19.92 -7.45
N GLY A 84 -9.51 -20.88 -7.18
CA GLY A 84 -10.58 -21.25 -8.10
C GLY A 84 -11.57 -20.09 -8.34
N PHE A 85 -11.85 -19.29 -7.31
CA PHE A 85 -12.60 -18.04 -7.48
C PHE A 85 -11.87 -17.09 -8.43
N ALA A 86 -10.57 -16.84 -8.22
CA ALA A 86 -9.78 -15.98 -9.08
C ALA A 86 -9.74 -16.49 -10.53
N GLU A 87 -9.55 -17.79 -10.75
CA GLU A 87 -9.58 -18.42 -12.08
C GLU A 87 -10.92 -18.20 -12.80
N SER A 88 -12.04 -18.21 -12.06
CA SER A 88 -13.37 -17.99 -12.61
C SER A 88 -13.61 -16.58 -13.14
N LEU A 89 -12.80 -15.59 -12.72
CA LEU A 89 -12.94 -14.19 -13.12
C LEU A 89 -12.37 -13.87 -14.51
N GLY A 90 -11.61 -14.79 -15.13
CA GLY A 90 -11.06 -14.58 -16.46
C GLY A 90 -9.75 -15.33 -16.68
N ASN A 91 -8.98 -14.91 -17.69
CA ASN A 91 -7.71 -15.53 -18.01
C ASN A 91 -6.64 -15.14 -16.99
N LEU A 92 -6.58 -15.89 -15.88
CA LEU A 92 -5.57 -15.72 -14.82
C LEU A 92 -4.22 -16.25 -15.32
N LEU A 93 -3.24 -15.38 -15.43
CA LEU A 93 -1.89 -15.71 -15.90
C LEU A 93 -0.95 -16.12 -14.78
N ALA A 94 -1.05 -15.44 -13.63
CA ALA A 94 -0.27 -15.72 -12.45
C ALA A 94 -1.01 -15.23 -11.20
N ALA A 95 -0.82 -15.94 -10.08
CA ALA A 95 -1.28 -15.49 -8.78
C ALA A 95 -0.39 -16.04 -7.67
N PHE A 96 -0.25 -15.28 -6.59
CA PHE A 96 0.41 -15.71 -5.35
C PHE A 96 -0.18 -14.94 -4.16
N THR A 97 0.05 -15.47 -2.97
CA THR A 97 -0.51 -14.92 -1.73
C THR A 97 0.39 -13.85 -1.11
N GLY A 98 -0.17 -12.92 -0.34
CA GLY A 98 0.51 -11.73 0.16
C GLY A 98 1.35 -11.94 1.42
N GLU A 99 1.88 -13.15 1.70
CA GLU A 99 2.69 -13.42 2.89
C GLU A 99 3.93 -12.53 3.00
N HIS A 100 4.53 -12.18 1.86
CA HIS A 100 5.73 -11.32 1.82
C HIS A 100 5.48 -9.88 2.30
N VAL A 101 4.21 -9.44 2.32
CA VAL A 101 3.78 -8.16 2.89
C VAL A 101 3.00 -8.34 4.20
N GLY A 102 3.03 -9.55 4.78
CA GLY A 102 2.36 -9.85 6.04
C GLY A 102 0.83 -9.99 5.95
N GLU A 103 0.26 -10.11 4.73
CA GLU A 103 -1.18 -10.22 4.50
C GLU A 103 -1.54 -11.54 3.77
N PRO A 104 -1.59 -12.67 4.46
CA PRO A 104 -1.87 -13.97 3.84
C PRO A 104 -3.29 -14.10 3.27
N ARG A 105 -4.21 -13.17 3.62
CA ARG A 105 -5.57 -13.11 3.09
C ARG A 105 -5.64 -12.48 1.71
N LEU A 106 -4.57 -11.82 1.27
CA LEU A 106 -4.43 -11.21 -0.04
C LEU A 106 -4.03 -12.27 -1.07
N LEU A 107 -4.69 -12.26 -2.22
CA LEU A 107 -4.29 -12.97 -3.43
C LEU A 107 -3.98 -11.93 -4.50
N ILE A 108 -2.71 -11.84 -4.87
CA ILE A 108 -2.17 -10.92 -5.87
C ILE A 108 -2.27 -11.63 -7.22
N CYS A 109 -3.01 -11.04 -8.17
CA CYS A 109 -3.37 -11.67 -9.43
C CYS A 109 -2.94 -10.83 -10.63
N LEU A 110 -2.48 -11.50 -11.68
CA LEU A 110 -2.23 -10.90 -12.98
C LEU A 110 -3.11 -11.60 -14.01
N TYR A 111 -3.97 -10.83 -14.67
CA TYR A 111 -4.85 -11.33 -15.75
C TYR A 111 -4.43 -10.74 -17.09
N GLY A 112 -4.86 -11.37 -18.18
CA GLY A 112 -4.63 -10.79 -19.51
C GLY A 112 -4.59 -11.79 -20.66
N PRO A 113 -4.33 -11.35 -21.91
CA PRO A 113 -4.19 -9.97 -22.38
C PRO A 113 -5.54 -9.21 -22.52
N PRO A 114 -5.57 -7.89 -22.38
CA PRO A 114 -4.49 -7.01 -21.91
C PRO A 114 -4.19 -7.23 -20.42
N LEU A 115 -2.95 -6.93 -19.99
CA LEU A 115 -2.54 -7.17 -18.61
C LEU A 115 -3.27 -6.24 -17.65
N ILE A 116 -3.80 -6.81 -16.57
CA ILE A 116 -4.37 -6.09 -15.44
C ILE A 116 -3.94 -6.76 -14.13
N HIS A 117 -3.42 -5.93 -13.19
CA HIS A 117 -3.08 -6.35 -11.85
C HIS A 117 -4.29 -6.17 -10.94
N VAL A 118 -4.63 -7.23 -10.21
CA VAL A 118 -5.80 -7.24 -9.31
C VAL A 118 -5.42 -7.87 -7.99
N ASP A 119 -5.59 -7.12 -6.93
CA ASP A 119 -5.45 -7.55 -5.56
C ASP A 119 -6.82 -7.97 -5.02
N LEU A 120 -6.99 -9.25 -4.69
CA LEU A 120 -8.19 -9.81 -4.09
C LEU A 120 -7.92 -10.15 -2.63
N LYS A 121 -8.38 -9.30 -1.72
CA LYS A 121 -8.24 -9.52 -0.28
C LYS A 121 -9.53 -10.12 0.28
N PHE A 122 -9.42 -11.30 0.88
CA PHE A 122 -10.56 -12.01 1.49
C PHE A 122 -10.57 -11.73 3.00
N VAL A 123 -11.64 -11.13 3.49
CA VAL A 123 -11.81 -10.81 4.92
C VAL A 123 -13.17 -11.27 5.41
N THR A 124 -13.29 -11.64 6.68
CA THR A 124 -14.58 -11.90 7.31
C THR A 124 -15.29 -10.60 7.66
N ARG A 125 -16.58 -10.63 7.98
CA ARG A 125 -17.29 -9.47 8.53
C ARG A 125 -16.63 -8.96 9.80
N SER A 126 -16.24 -9.85 10.70
CA SER A 126 -15.49 -9.52 11.90
C SER A 126 -14.11 -8.92 11.62
N GLY A 127 -13.50 -9.25 10.47
CA GLY A 127 -12.22 -8.69 10.04
C GLY A 127 -12.28 -7.27 9.48
N LEU A 128 -13.45 -6.62 9.46
CA LEU A 128 -13.63 -5.21 9.09
C LEU A 128 -13.46 -4.26 10.28
N ASP A 129 -13.18 -4.75 11.48
CA ASP A 129 -13.06 -3.96 12.71
C ASP A 129 -11.86 -2.99 12.71
N ARG A 130 -10.82 -3.27 11.94
CA ARG A 130 -9.62 -2.45 11.79
C ARG A 130 -9.23 -2.28 10.34
N LEU A 131 -9.19 -1.04 9.89
CA LEU A 131 -8.91 -0.67 8.52
C LEU A 131 -7.82 0.39 8.45
N VAL A 132 -7.04 0.38 7.39
CA VAL A 132 -6.08 1.47 7.11
C VAL A 132 -6.78 2.68 6.46
N GLU A 133 -7.88 2.43 5.77
CA GLU A 133 -8.72 3.44 5.12
C GLU A 133 -10.14 2.90 4.97
N ARG A 134 -11.16 3.80 4.89
CA ARG A 134 -12.54 3.38 4.64
C ARG A 134 -12.70 3.00 3.17
N PRO A 135 -13.03 1.73 2.86
CA PRO A 135 -13.24 1.30 1.48
C PRO A 135 -14.56 1.81 0.91
N ALA A 136 -14.65 1.87 -0.43
CA ALA A 136 -15.91 2.08 -1.11
C ALA A 136 -16.69 0.76 -1.21
N VAL A 137 -18.00 0.78 -0.91
CA VAL A 137 -18.88 -0.41 -1.06
C VAL A 137 -19.36 -0.49 -2.50
N LEU A 138 -18.95 -1.55 -3.22
CA LEU A 138 -19.37 -1.82 -4.61
C LEU A 138 -20.59 -2.73 -4.69
N PHE A 139 -20.72 -3.62 -3.73
CA PHE A 139 -21.86 -4.54 -3.55
C PHE A 139 -21.91 -4.99 -2.10
N ALA A 140 -23.10 -5.14 -1.56
CA ALA A 140 -23.35 -5.83 -0.28
C ALA A 140 -24.71 -6.54 -0.33
N ARG A 141 -24.80 -7.72 0.30
CA ARG A 141 -26.08 -8.44 0.46
C ARG A 141 -26.96 -7.72 1.47
N ASP A 142 -26.35 -7.22 2.54
CA ASP A 142 -26.95 -6.34 3.53
C ASP A 142 -26.15 -5.02 3.58
N PRO A 143 -26.55 -4.00 2.80
CA PRO A 143 -25.84 -2.72 2.77
C PRO A 143 -25.85 -1.98 4.10
N GLU A 144 -26.92 -2.09 4.87
CA GLU A 144 -27.04 -1.37 6.15
C GLU A 144 -26.08 -1.98 7.18
N GLU A 145 -25.95 -3.29 7.21
CA GLU A 145 -25.01 -3.98 8.09
C GLU A 145 -23.55 -3.66 7.71
N ILE A 146 -23.19 -3.76 6.41
CA ILE A 146 -21.82 -3.45 5.97
C ILE A 146 -21.45 -2.00 6.26
N GLU A 147 -22.31 -1.04 5.96
CA GLU A 147 -22.06 0.37 6.30
C GLU A 147 -21.91 0.57 7.82
N SER A 148 -22.75 -0.09 8.63
CA SER A 148 -22.62 -0.06 10.09
C SER A 148 -21.29 -0.61 10.59
N LEU A 149 -20.82 -1.72 10.03
CA LEU A 149 -19.49 -2.28 10.36
C LEU A 149 -18.36 -1.32 9.98
N LEU A 150 -18.43 -0.71 8.79
CA LEU A 150 -17.44 0.27 8.34
C LEU A 150 -17.46 1.56 9.17
N ASP A 151 -18.62 1.99 9.68
CA ASP A 151 -18.74 3.16 10.54
C ASP A 151 -18.17 2.93 11.95
N GLN A 152 -18.20 1.68 12.42
CA GLN A 152 -17.65 1.27 13.72
C GLN A 152 -16.18 0.89 13.67
N ALA A 153 -15.62 0.68 12.46
CA ALA A 153 -14.23 0.27 12.27
C ALA A 153 -13.24 1.31 12.78
N ALA A 154 -12.20 0.85 13.45
CA ALA A 154 -11.05 1.71 13.75
C ALA A 154 -10.25 1.92 12.46
N ILE A 155 -10.20 3.18 11.98
CA ILE A 155 -9.44 3.55 10.78
C ILE A 155 -8.13 4.19 11.23
N GLU A 156 -7.02 3.49 11.04
CA GLU A 156 -5.71 3.95 11.46
C GLU A 156 -4.64 3.56 10.44
N TRP A 157 -3.97 4.57 9.89
CA TRP A 157 -2.79 4.35 9.06
C TRP A 157 -1.58 4.00 9.95
N PRO A 158 -0.81 2.95 9.64
CA PRO A 158 0.32 2.52 10.48
C PRO A 158 1.53 3.45 10.34
N ASN A 159 1.40 4.69 10.82
CA ASN A 159 2.51 5.65 10.81
C ASN A 159 3.57 5.27 11.85
N ALA A 160 4.84 5.24 11.42
CA ALA A 160 5.96 5.08 12.33
C ALA A 160 6.19 6.34 13.18
N SER A 161 6.53 6.16 14.45
CA SER A 161 6.84 7.26 15.36
C SER A 161 8.25 7.85 15.11
N PRO A 162 8.54 9.07 15.55
CA PRO A 162 9.89 9.63 15.51
C PRO A 162 10.94 8.75 16.20
N ASP A 163 10.60 8.13 17.33
CA ASP A 163 11.50 7.22 18.04
C ASP A 163 11.75 5.93 17.25
N TRP A 164 10.76 5.44 16.50
CA TRP A 164 10.93 4.29 15.63
C TRP A 164 11.98 4.54 14.54
N PHE A 165 11.96 5.76 13.93
CA PHE A 165 12.97 6.16 12.96
C PHE A 165 14.36 6.29 13.61
N GLU A 166 14.46 6.99 14.74
CA GLU A 166 15.74 7.22 15.42
C GLU A 166 16.44 5.94 15.83
N GLN A 167 15.68 4.95 16.35
CA GLN A 167 16.22 3.65 16.75
C GLN A 167 16.80 2.83 15.59
N ARG A 168 16.36 3.08 14.34
CA ARG A 168 16.71 2.27 13.18
C ARG A 168 17.60 2.97 12.19
N ALA A 169 17.43 4.25 11.99
CA ALA A 169 18.12 5.00 10.94
C ALA A 169 19.64 4.85 11.02
N TRP A 170 20.22 5.03 12.19
CA TRP A 170 21.65 4.96 12.37
C TRP A 170 22.23 3.57 12.16
N ILE A 171 21.50 2.53 12.59
CA ILE A 171 21.92 1.13 12.39
C ILE A 171 21.89 0.78 10.92
N TRP A 172 20.85 1.17 10.19
CA TRP A 172 20.73 0.90 8.75
C TRP A 172 21.74 1.68 7.91
N LEU A 173 21.97 2.96 8.25
CA LEU A 173 23.03 3.75 7.60
C LEU A 173 24.41 3.15 7.86
N HIS A 174 24.71 2.73 9.08
CA HIS A 174 25.97 2.08 9.41
C HIS A 174 26.12 0.73 8.68
N TYR A 175 25.06 -0.10 8.65
CA TYR A 175 25.09 -1.36 7.92
C TYR A 175 25.48 -1.15 6.45
N GLY A 176 24.82 -0.21 5.76
CA GLY A 176 25.14 0.09 4.37
C GLY A 176 26.53 0.70 4.19
N ALA A 177 27.00 1.54 5.13
CA ALA A 177 28.35 2.08 5.11
C ALA A 177 29.41 0.98 5.25
N THR A 178 29.16 -0.06 6.08
CA THR A 178 30.08 -1.24 6.15
C THR A 178 30.15 -1.99 4.83
N LYS A 179 29.04 -2.08 4.08
CA LYS A 179 29.01 -2.71 2.76
C LYS A 179 29.79 -1.89 1.72
N LEU A 180 29.61 -0.57 1.76
CA LEU A 180 30.40 0.34 0.93
C LEU A 180 31.90 0.20 1.19
N ALA A 181 32.34 0.21 2.44
CA ALA A 181 33.73 0.05 2.83
C ALA A 181 34.38 -1.28 2.34
N ARG A 182 33.57 -2.31 2.16
CA ARG A 182 33.99 -3.60 1.61
C ARG A 182 33.95 -3.68 0.09
N GLY A 183 33.46 -2.63 -0.60
CA GLY A 183 33.21 -2.66 -2.04
C GLY A 183 31.99 -3.49 -2.44
N GLU A 184 31.12 -3.88 -1.50
CA GLU A 184 29.88 -4.63 -1.73
C GLU A 184 28.77 -3.67 -2.22
N LEU A 185 28.97 -3.08 -3.40
CA LEU A 185 28.14 -1.95 -3.89
C LEU A 185 26.67 -2.32 -4.09
N PHE A 186 26.33 -3.55 -4.51
CA PHE A 186 24.93 -3.96 -4.66
C PHE A 186 24.18 -3.93 -3.32
N GLU A 187 24.82 -4.43 -2.24
CA GLU A 187 24.21 -4.38 -0.91
C GLU A 187 24.14 -2.96 -0.36
N ALA A 188 25.18 -2.16 -0.56
CA ALA A 188 25.19 -0.76 -0.16
C ALA A 188 24.07 0.04 -0.85
N MET A 189 23.89 -0.11 -2.16
CA MET A 189 22.82 0.53 -2.93
C MET A 189 21.46 -0.02 -2.56
N GLY A 190 21.34 -1.33 -2.31
CA GLY A 190 20.12 -1.98 -1.81
C GLY A 190 19.68 -1.39 -0.48
N MET A 191 20.62 -1.16 0.45
CA MET A 191 20.33 -0.51 1.74
C MET A 191 19.90 0.94 1.60
N LEU A 192 20.46 1.72 0.66
CA LEU A 192 19.95 3.06 0.34
C LEU A 192 18.51 3.00 -0.19
N GLY A 193 18.19 2.03 -1.05
CA GLY A 193 16.82 1.78 -1.51
C GLY A 193 15.87 1.50 -0.34
N PHE A 194 16.26 0.59 0.53
CA PHE A 194 15.52 0.23 1.75
C PHE A 194 15.38 1.45 2.69
N PHE A 195 16.43 2.24 2.86
CA PHE A 195 16.39 3.44 3.70
C PHE A 195 15.45 4.53 3.16
N ARG A 196 15.42 4.71 1.83
CA ARG A 196 14.42 5.57 1.18
C ARG A 196 13.00 5.09 1.47
N GLU A 197 12.73 3.80 1.30
CA GLU A 197 11.42 3.20 1.49
C GLU A 197 10.95 3.26 2.94
N GLN A 198 11.83 2.94 3.89
CA GLN A 198 11.45 2.77 5.29
C GLN A 198 11.61 4.05 6.14
N VAL A 199 12.43 5.01 5.71
CA VAL A 199 12.76 6.19 6.53
C VAL A 199 12.47 7.49 5.79
N LEU A 200 13.21 7.79 4.71
CA LEU A 200 13.15 9.12 4.08
C LEU A 200 11.80 9.40 3.43
N GLY A 201 11.25 8.45 2.71
CA GLY A 201 9.94 8.56 2.07
C GLY A 201 8.80 8.77 3.08
N PRO A 202 8.64 7.92 4.11
CA PRO A 202 7.68 8.12 5.19
C PRO A 202 7.82 9.49 5.88
N MET A 203 9.04 9.94 6.16
CA MET A 203 9.26 11.24 6.79
C MET A 203 8.93 12.41 5.86
N LEU A 204 9.19 12.29 4.54
CA LEU A 204 8.75 13.28 3.54
C LEU A 204 7.23 13.35 3.41
N HIS A 205 6.55 12.20 3.41
CA HIS A 205 5.09 12.16 3.46
C HIS A 205 4.55 12.83 4.71
N ARG A 206 5.13 12.55 5.88
CA ARG A 206 4.78 13.23 7.15
C ARG A 206 4.95 14.75 7.05
N ARG A 207 6.09 15.24 6.53
CA ARG A 207 6.36 16.68 6.29
C ARG A 207 5.28 17.32 5.42
N SER A 208 4.74 16.56 4.47
CA SER A 208 3.69 17.00 3.55
C SER A 208 2.26 16.77 4.09
N GLY A 209 2.10 16.36 5.34
CA GLY A 209 0.79 16.07 5.94
C GLY A 209 0.07 14.87 5.35
N ARG A 210 0.82 13.93 4.75
CA ARG A 210 0.28 12.72 4.12
C ARG A 210 0.57 11.47 4.96
N PRO A 211 -0.23 10.40 4.84
CA PRO A 211 0.11 9.09 5.41
C PRO A 211 1.47 8.59 4.92
N GLN A 212 2.21 7.94 5.80
CA GLN A 212 3.54 7.39 5.51
C GLN A 212 3.43 6.17 4.60
N ARG A 213 3.68 6.35 3.30
CA ARG A 213 3.52 5.31 2.26
C ARG A 213 4.82 4.96 1.55
N GLY A 214 5.93 4.84 2.30
CA GLY A 214 7.23 4.58 1.69
C GLY A 214 7.58 5.66 0.65
N VAL A 215 8.01 5.24 -0.54
CA VAL A 215 8.28 6.16 -1.66
C VAL A 215 7.12 6.26 -2.66
N ARG A 216 5.95 5.70 -2.34
CA ARG A 216 4.81 5.70 -3.27
C ARG A 216 4.37 7.13 -3.63
N ARG A 217 4.39 7.48 -4.92
CA ARG A 217 4.03 8.81 -5.46
C ARG A 217 4.83 9.96 -4.83
N ILE A 218 6.07 9.69 -4.42
CA ILE A 218 6.95 10.69 -3.81
C ILE A 218 7.24 11.83 -4.78
N GLU A 219 7.25 11.56 -6.09
CA GLU A 219 7.45 12.52 -7.17
C GLU A 219 6.34 13.59 -7.23
N THR A 220 5.22 13.37 -6.55
CA THR A 220 4.12 14.35 -6.46
C THR A 220 4.28 15.34 -5.30
N LEU A 221 5.35 15.22 -4.52
CA LEU A 221 5.70 16.18 -3.47
C LEU A 221 6.36 17.43 -4.06
N SER A 222 6.83 18.32 -3.20
CA SER A 222 7.53 19.53 -3.65
C SER A 222 8.84 19.19 -4.38
N GLU A 223 9.11 19.89 -5.48
CA GLU A 223 10.31 19.70 -6.31
C GLU A 223 11.62 19.67 -5.50
N PRO A 224 11.89 20.59 -4.54
CA PRO A 224 13.13 20.52 -3.74
C PRO A 224 13.28 19.23 -2.93
N SER A 225 12.16 18.67 -2.44
CA SER A 225 12.19 17.41 -1.67
C SER A 225 12.52 16.23 -2.57
N VAL A 226 11.95 16.20 -3.77
CA VAL A 226 12.18 15.14 -4.77
C VAL A 226 13.61 15.21 -5.30
N GLU A 227 14.09 16.39 -5.66
CA GLU A 227 15.47 16.62 -6.11
C GLU A 227 16.48 16.14 -5.06
N ARG A 228 16.28 16.54 -3.81
CA ARG A 228 17.16 16.11 -2.72
C ARG A 228 17.13 14.59 -2.51
N LEU A 229 15.94 13.98 -2.55
CA LEU A 229 15.81 12.52 -2.45
C LEU A 229 16.51 11.80 -3.61
N SER A 230 16.48 12.35 -4.83
CA SER A 230 17.14 11.78 -5.99
C SER A 230 18.67 11.69 -5.79
N GLY A 231 19.26 12.58 -5.00
CA GLY A 231 20.68 12.52 -4.61
C GLY A 231 21.05 11.29 -3.78
N THR A 232 20.07 10.54 -3.27
CA THR A 232 20.29 9.24 -2.61
C THR A 232 20.26 8.05 -3.58
N VAL A 233 20.15 8.28 -4.89
CA VAL A 233 20.17 7.26 -5.95
C VAL A 233 21.53 7.30 -6.63
N PRO A 234 22.48 6.43 -6.25
CA PRO A 234 23.85 6.51 -6.77
C PRO A 234 23.99 5.83 -8.13
N LEU A 235 25.06 6.17 -8.82
CA LEU A 235 25.65 5.34 -9.87
C LEU A 235 26.37 4.14 -9.24
N PHE A 236 26.65 3.09 -10.04
CA PHE A 236 27.40 1.92 -9.58
C PHE A 236 28.91 2.21 -9.50
N GLU A 237 29.26 3.16 -8.65
CA GLU A 237 30.61 3.66 -8.42
C GLU A 237 30.78 3.99 -6.94
N GLN A 238 31.90 3.62 -6.32
CA GLN A 238 32.13 3.76 -4.88
C GLN A 238 31.96 5.20 -4.40
N GLY A 239 32.52 6.18 -5.12
CA GLY A 239 32.38 7.60 -4.77
C GLY A 239 30.92 8.07 -4.83
N SER A 240 30.19 7.69 -5.88
CA SER A 240 28.76 8.05 -6.01
C SER A 240 27.90 7.42 -4.91
N VAL A 241 28.21 6.18 -4.49
CA VAL A 241 27.51 5.53 -3.37
C VAL A 241 27.83 6.24 -2.05
N LEU A 242 29.08 6.65 -1.83
CA LEU A 242 29.47 7.45 -0.65
C LEU A 242 28.69 8.77 -0.57
N ASP A 243 28.66 9.51 -1.69
CA ASP A 243 27.93 10.79 -1.77
C ASP A 243 26.44 10.60 -1.45
N ALA A 244 25.83 9.54 -1.98
CA ALA A 244 24.44 9.22 -1.71
C ALA A 244 24.16 8.89 -0.23
N TYR A 245 25.09 8.23 0.47
CA TYR A 245 24.99 8.04 1.93
C TYR A 245 25.07 9.35 2.70
N LEU A 246 25.96 10.24 2.31
CA LEU A 246 26.08 11.57 2.95
C LEU A 246 24.80 12.38 2.76
N VAL A 247 24.23 12.37 1.55
CA VAL A 247 22.92 13.00 1.28
C VAL A 247 21.82 12.36 2.13
N ALA A 248 21.80 11.03 2.28
CA ALA A 248 20.80 10.33 3.08
C ALA A 248 20.90 10.71 4.58
N VAL A 249 22.11 10.84 5.11
CA VAL A 249 22.36 11.31 6.49
C VAL A 249 21.84 12.74 6.67
N ASP A 250 22.17 13.65 5.73
CA ASP A 250 21.75 15.06 5.79
C ASP A 250 20.23 15.21 5.69
N MET A 251 19.60 14.40 4.83
CA MET A 251 18.14 14.39 4.73
C MET A 251 17.48 13.88 5.99
N TYR A 252 17.99 12.79 6.56
CA TYR A 252 17.45 12.24 7.79
C TYR A 252 17.51 13.26 8.92
N LEU A 253 18.65 13.94 9.09
CA LEU A 253 18.83 14.97 10.13
C LEU A 253 17.83 16.13 9.96
N ASP A 254 17.67 16.63 8.73
CA ASP A 254 16.73 17.69 8.41
C ASP A 254 15.27 17.27 8.67
N LEU A 255 14.86 16.08 8.21
CA LEU A 255 13.50 15.57 8.39
C LEU A 255 13.19 15.20 9.85
N ARG A 256 14.20 14.87 10.64
CA ARG A 256 14.08 14.61 12.08
C ARG A 256 13.66 15.86 12.86
N GLU A 257 14.06 17.04 12.42
CA GLU A 257 13.72 18.31 13.08
C GLU A 257 12.21 18.64 13.01
N ASP A 258 11.48 18.10 12.04
CA ASP A 258 10.01 18.30 11.95
C ASP A 258 9.24 17.64 13.10
N ALA A 259 9.76 16.53 13.62
CA ALA A 259 9.23 15.82 14.78
C ALA A 259 10.39 15.07 15.46
N PRO A 260 11.08 15.73 16.39
CA PRO A 260 12.22 15.14 17.09
C PRO A 260 11.81 13.92 17.92
N PRO A 261 12.65 12.87 17.98
CA PRO A 261 12.43 11.74 18.87
C PRO A 261 12.57 12.17 20.34
N LEU A 262 11.94 11.44 21.25
CA LEU A 262 12.07 11.66 22.69
C LEU A 262 13.51 11.45 23.17
N GLN A 263 14.22 10.51 22.55
CA GLN A 263 15.61 10.18 22.87
C GLN A 263 16.47 10.27 21.62
N MET A 264 17.19 11.37 21.46
CA MET A 264 18.14 11.55 20.36
C MET A 264 19.46 10.81 20.63
N THR A 265 19.97 10.13 19.60
CA THR A 265 21.30 9.51 19.60
C THR A 265 22.37 10.55 19.22
N LYS A 266 22.77 11.36 20.20
CA LYS A 266 23.54 12.62 20.00
C LYS A 266 24.86 12.45 19.25
N TYR A 267 25.57 11.34 19.42
CA TYR A 267 26.90 11.13 18.84
C TYR A 267 26.89 10.47 17.47
N MET A 268 25.75 9.91 17.06
CA MET A 268 25.67 9.16 15.82
C MET A 268 25.83 10.00 14.54
N PRO A 269 25.32 11.24 14.45
CA PRO A 269 25.54 12.04 13.24
C PRO A 269 27.01 12.26 12.90
N GLU A 270 27.84 12.52 13.90
CA GLU A 270 29.29 12.70 13.73
C GLU A 270 29.99 11.37 13.46
N ALA A 271 29.69 10.34 14.26
CA ALA A 271 30.29 9.02 14.13
C ALA A 271 30.06 8.37 12.77
N ILE A 272 28.84 8.48 12.21
CA ILE A 272 28.54 7.90 10.89
C ILE A 272 29.26 8.64 9.75
N ARG A 273 29.41 9.97 9.84
CA ARG A 273 30.16 10.77 8.85
C ARG A 273 31.65 10.45 8.91
N GLU A 274 32.21 10.33 10.10
CA GLU A 274 33.61 9.93 10.31
C GLU A 274 33.86 8.53 9.73
N TYR A 275 32.94 7.57 10.00
CA TYR A 275 33.03 6.23 9.45
C TYR A 275 32.99 6.22 7.91
N LEU A 276 32.08 6.97 7.29
CA LEU A 276 31.98 7.10 5.83
C LEU A 276 33.24 7.76 5.25
N GLY A 277 33.79 8.82 5.90
CA GLY A 277 35.00 9.48 5.45
C GLY A 277 36.27 8.64 5.58
N SER A 278 36.32 7.68 6.52
CA SER A 278 37.46 6.75 6.66
C SER A 278 37.41 5.58 5.67
N SER A 279 36.32 5.42 4.93
CA SER A 279 36.08 4.34 3.99
C SER A 279 36.39 4.72 2.53
N SER A 280 36.99 5.91 2.34
CA SER A 280 37.30 6.53 1.03
C SER A 280 38.67 6.11 0.52
#